data_5f1dc232a1e7a19a041ec43038a0ff73
#
_entry.id   5f1dc232a1e7a19a041ec43038a0ff73
#
_cell.length_a   1.000
_cell.length_b   1.000
_cell.length_c   1.000
_cell.angle_alpha   90.00
_cell.angle_beta   90.00
_cell.angle_gamma   90.00
#
_symmetry.space_group_name_H-M   'P 1'
#
loop_
_entity.id
_entity.type
_entity.pdbx_description
1 polymer ?
#
loop_
_entity_poly.entity_id
_entity_poly.type
_entity_poly.pdbx_seq_one_letter_code
_entity_poly.pdbx_strand_id
1 'polypeptide(L)'
;MFYGESPKNFAIINDYINENIESTEETLDLLTQLSIVYLKEQAKNGADCLQIFDSWGGILGDDYVKYSLKYINEIRKEVPQNIPIILYSRGQKVIDFLQDSDIKIFNFDSSEKLEKYIDLPLTVQGNLDPKVFNKSDQKLISLAEDIYLKFSKKNNYICNLGSGLTPDTNPEGVGTFLNHLRFLNSQ
;
A
#
# COMPACT_ATOMS: atom_id res chain seq x y z
N MET A 1 2.68 -1.15 -19.33
CA MET A 1 2.38 -2.32 -20.15
C MET A 1 2.00 -1.92 -21.57
N PHE A 2 0.93 -1.18 -21.80
CA PHE A 2 0.47 -0.79 -23.14
C PHE A 2 1.49 0.03 -23.96
N TYR A 3 2.35 0.80 -23.31
CA TYR A 3 3.35 1.67 -23.95
C TYR A 3 4.79 1.13 -23.87
N GLY A 4 5.02 -0.03 -23.25
CA GLY A 4 6.35 -0.60 -23.07
C GLY A 4 7.27 0.14 -22.11
N GLU A 5 6.90 1.35 -21.68
CA GLU A 5 7.61 2.19 -20.71
C GLU A 5 6.62 2.97 -19.84
N SER A 6 7.10 3.54 -18.73
CA SER A 6 6.28 4.43 -17.91
C SER A 6 6.10 5.78 -18.59
N PRO A 7 4.87 6.20 -18.94
CA PRO A 7 4.64 7.47 -19.59
C PRO A 7 4.97 8.63 -18.65
N LYS A 8 5.53 9.72 -19.19
CA LYS A 8 5.78 10.95 -18.43
C LYS A 8 4.48 11.71 -18.11
N ASN A 9 3.45 11.50 -18.92
CA ASN A 9 2.12 12.09 -18.74
C ASN A 9 1.08 10.97 -18.64
N PHE A 10 0.48 10.80 -17.46
CA PHE A 10 -0.51 9.77 -17.21
C PHE A 10 -1.90 10.06 -17.82
N ALA A 11 -2.20 11.29 -18.25
CA ALA A 11 -3.45 11.60 -18.95
C ALA A 11 -3.64 10.71 -20.20
N ILE A 12 -2.55 10.34 -20.84
CA ILE A 12 -2.53 9.44 -22.01
C ILE A 12 -3.13 8.06 -21.72
N ILE A 13 -3.14 7.63 -20.46
CA ILE A 13 -3.71 6.33 -20.05
C ILE A 13 -5.23 6.39 -20.10
N ASN A 14 -5.83 7.49 -19.64
CA ASN A 14 -7.28 7.67 -19.69
C ASN A 14 -7.77 7.74 -21.13
N ASP A 15 -7.04 8.43 -22.00
CA ASP A 15 -7.35 8.48 -23.46
C ASP A 15 -7.28 7.08 -24.05
N TYR A 16 -6.21 6.32 -23.74
CA TYR A 16 -6.07 4.94 -24.23
C TYR A 16 -7.22 4.03 -23.76
N ILE A 17 -7.59 4.12 -22.48
CA ILE A 17 -8.69 3.32 -21.91
C ILE A 17 -9.99 3.63 -22.65
N ASN A 18 -10.29 4.91 -22.88
CA ASN A 18 -11.51 5.35 -23.57
C ASN A 18 -11.59 4.87 -25.02
N GLU A 19 -10.46 4.83 -25.71
CA GLU A 19 -10.37 4.37 -27.10
C GLU A 19 -10.34 2.86 -27.25
N ASN A 20 -9.96 2.11 -26.17
CA ASN A 20 -9.70 0.67 -26.20
C ASN A 20 -10.35 -0.06 -25.02
N ILE A 21 -11.62 0.18 -24.74
CA ILE A 21 -12.31 -0.32 -23.53
C ILE A 21 -12.24 -1.85 -23.45
N GLU A 22 -12.66 -2.58 -24.50
CA GLU A 22 -12.70 -4.04 -24.55
C GLU A 22 -11.32 -4.66 -24.29
N SER A 23 -10.31 -4.22 -25.04
CA SER A 23 -8.92 -4.68 -24.88
C SER A 23 -8.33 -4.35 -23.50
N THR A 24 -8.74 -3.23 -22.90
CA THR A 24 -8.36 -2.86 -21.54
C THR A 24 -8.97 -3.81 -20.52
N GLU A 25 -10.26 -4.09 -20.62
CA GLU A 25 -10.97 -5.00 -19.72
C GLU A 25 -10.42 -6.43 -19.85
N GLU A 26 -10.23 -6.96 -21.06
CA GLU A 26 -9.59 -8.26 -21.27
C GLU A 26 -8.19 -8.35 -20.63
N THR A 27 -7.39 -7.27 -20.74
CA THR A 27 -6.06 -7.24 -20.15
C THR A 27 -6.13 -7.23 -18.62
N LEU A 28 -7.06 -6.46 -18.05
CA LEU A 28 -7.24 -6.41 -16.60
C LEU A 28 -7.78 -7.73 -16.04
N ASP A 29 -8.68 -8.40 -16.76
CA ASP A 29 -9.16 -9.75 -16.42
C ASP A 29 -8.01 -10.76 -16.40
N LEU A 30 -7.16 -10.76 -17.43
CA LEU A 30 -5.99 -11.64 -17.48
C LEU A 30 -5.02 -11.37 -16.32
N LEU A 31 -4.71 -10.11 -16.03
CA LEU A 31 -3.84 -9.73 -14.93
C LEU A 31 -4.44 -10.13 -13.57
N THR A 32 -5.75 -10.04 -13.43
CA THR A 32 -6.48 -10.46 -12.23
C THR A 32 -6.34 -11.97 -12.03
N GLN A 33 -6.56 -12.78 -13.06
CA GLN A 33 -6.40 -14.23 -12.97
C GLN A 33 -4.96 -14.65 -12.63
N LEU A 34 -3.97 -14.02 -13.24
CA LEU A 34 -2.55 -14.26 -12.92
C LEU A 34 -2.23 -13.87 -11.46
N SER A 35 -2.75 -12.75 -11.00
CA SER A 35 -2.57 -12.28 -9.62
C SER A 35 -3.22 -13.22 -8.61
N ILE A 36 -4.41 -13.74 -8.90
CA ILE A 36 -5.10 -14.71 -8.05
C ILE A 36 -4.25 -15.98 -7.89
N VAL A 37 -3.75 -16.54 -8.98
CA VAL A 37 -2.89 -17.74 -8.94
C VAL A 37 -1.64 -17.46 -8.12
N TYR A 38 -0.97 -16.34 -8.37
CA TYR A 38 0.26 -15.97 -7.69
C TYR A 38 0.08 -15.76 -6.18
N LEU A 39 -0.97 -15.04 -5.78
CA LEU A 39 -1.26 -14.76 -4.37
C LEU A 39 -1.74 -16.01 -3.63
N LYS A 40 -2.54 -16.89 -4.27
CA LYS A 40 -2.91 -18.19 -3.70
C LYS A 40 -1.68 -19.07 -3.42
N GLU A 41 -0.71 -19.10 -4.33
CA GLU A 41 0.53 -19.86 -4.10
C GLU A 41 1.39 -19.25 -3.00
N GLN A 42 1.45 -17.94 -2.86
CA GLN A 42 2.13 -17.30 -1.71
C GLN A 42 1.45 -17.68 -0.38
N ALA A 43 0.13 -17.58 -0.31
CA ALA A 43 -0.63 -17.98 0.88
C ALA A 43 -0.42 -19.46 1.23
N LYS A 44 -0.45 -20.35 0.26
CA LYS A 44 -0.21 -21.79 0.43
C LYS A 44 1.21 -22.10 0.92
N ASN A 45 2.19 -21.29 0.53
CA ASN A 45 3.59 -21.43 0.95
C ASN A 45 3.95 -20.66 2.23
N GLY A 46 2.96 -20.24 3.01
CA GLY A 46 3.13 -19.76 4.37
C GLY A 46 3.23 -18.24 4.52
N ALA A 47 2.71 -17.47 3.57
CA ALA A 47 2.58 -16.03 3.77
C ALA A 47 1.49 -15.75 4.83
N ASP A 48 1.83 -14.98 5.86
CA ASP A 48 0.90 -14.56 6.92
C ASP A 48 -0.03 -13.42 6.46
N CYS A 49 0.42 -12.61 5.52
CA CYS A 49 -0.36 -11.57 4.85
C CYS A 49 0.18 -11.33 3.43
N LEU A 50 -0.63 -10.70 2.60
CA LEU A 50 -0.30 -10.36 1.23
C LEU A 50 -0.43 -8.86 1.02
N GLN A 51 0.35 -8.27 0.11
CA GLN A 51 0.21 -6.86 -0.23
C GLN A 51 0.05 -6.67 -1.73
N ILE A 52 -1.00 -5.94 -2.11
CA ILE A 52 -1.24 -5.50 -3.49
C ILE A 52 -0.73 -4.06 -3.63
N PHE A 53 0.16 -3.85 -4.59
CA PHE A 53 0.68 -2.53 -4.94
C PHE A 53 -0.04 -1.98 -6.16
N ASP A 54 -1.16 -1.30 -5.92
CA ASP A 54 -1.88 -0.52 -6.93
C ASP A 54 -1.31 0.91 -7.00
N SER A 55 -0.01 0.99 -7.29
CA SER A 55 0.79 2.22 -7.12
C SER A 55 0.29 3.40 -7.96
N TRP A 56 -0.46 3.13 -9.01
CA TRP A 56 -0.94 4.14 -9.95
C TRP A 56 -2.47 4.21 -10.08
N GLY A 57 -3.19 3.43 -9.27
CA GLY A 57 -4.67 3.43 -9.28
C GLY A 57 -5.27 4.82 -9.09
N GLY A 58 -4.64 5.67 -8.27
CA GLY A 58 -5.09 7.03 -8.02
C GLY A 58 -5.15 7.97 -9.23
N ILE A 59 -4.44 7.66 -10.32
CA ILE A 59 -4.51 8.47 -11.56
C ILE A 59 -5.82 8.27 -12.32
N LEU A 60 -6.58 7.21 -12.01
CA LEU A 60 -7.86 6.91 -12.65
C LEU A 60 -9.00 7.84 -12.19
N GLY A 61 -8.81 8.56 -11.07
CA GLY A 61 -9.84 9.46 -10.56
C GLY A 61 -11.17 8.73 -10.32
N ASP A 62 -12.24 9.23 -10.91
CA ASP A 62 -13.60 8.67 -10.76
C ASP A 62 -13.74 7.26 -11.38
N ASP A 63 -12.88 6.90 -12.30
CA ASP A 63 -12.85 5.57 -12.93
C ASP A 63 -12.11 4.52 -12.09
N TYR A 64 -11.59 4.88 -10.91
CA TYR A 64 -10.86 3.98 -10.03
C TYR A 64 -11.63 2.71 -9.67
N VAL A 65 -12.90 2.85 -9.34
CA VAL A 65 -13.76 1.70 -9.00
C VAL A 65 -13.87 0.73 -10.17
N LYS A 66 -14.03 1.25 -11.37
CA LYS A 66 -14.23 0.44 -12.60
C LYS A 66 -12.98 -0.28 -13.06
N TYR A 67 -11.82 0.40 -13.09
CA TYR A 67 -10.59 -0.11 -13.71
C TYR A 67 -9.50 -0.54 -12.73
N SER A 68 -9.73 -0.42 -11.41
CA SER A 68 -8.83 -0.93 -10.40
C SER A 68 -9.57 -1.69 -9.30
N LEU A 69 -10.40 -1.03 -8.49
CA LEU A 69 -10.97 -1.63 -7.28
C LEU A 69 -11.84 -2.86 -7.57
N LYS A 70 -12.59 -2.89 -8.66
CA LYS A 70 -13.34 -4.07 -9.13
C LYS A 70 -12.45 -5.31 -9.18
N TYR A 71 -11.32 -5.21 -9.83
CA TYR A 71 -10.37 -6.32 -10.03
C TYR A 71 -9.65 -6.71 -8.73
N ILE A 72 -9.32 -5.73 -7.90
CA ILE A 72 -8.76 -5.98 -6.56
C ILE A 72 -9.76 -6.73 -5.68
N ASN A 73 -11.04 -6.38 -5.75
CA ASN A 73 -12.09 -7.09 -5.02
C ASN A 73 -12.29 -8.52 -5.53
N GLU A 74 -12.13 -8.78 -6.84
CA GLU A 74 -12.13 -10.14 -7.39
C GLU A 74 -10.97 -10.95 -6.84
N ILE A 75 -9.77 -10.39 -6.81
CA ILE A 75 -8.61 -11.04 -6.18
C ILE A 75 -8.92 -11.35 -4.70
N ARG A 76 -9.49 -10.39 -3.95
CA ARG A 76 -9.81 -10.59 -2.52
C ARG A 76 -10.77 -11.75 -2.30
N LYS A 77 -11.77 -11.93 -3.14
CA LYS A 77 -12.76 -13.03 -3.04
C LYS A 77 -12.12 -14.40 -3.22
N GLU A 78 -11.11 -14.49 -4.08
CA GLU A 78 -10.46 -15.73 -4.45
C GLU A 78 -9.31 -16.15 -3.53
N VAL A 79 -8.65 -15.19 -2.85
CA VAL A 79 -7.60 -15.46 -1.86
C VAL A 79 -8.25 -15.97 -0.56
N PRO A 80 -7.65 -16.96 0.16
CA PRO A 80 -8.19 -17.45 1.42
C PRO A 80 -8.54 -16.33 2.41
N GLN A 81 -9.74 -16.38 2.99
CA GLN A 81 -10.27 -15.30 3.81
C GLN A 81 -9.49 -15.08 5.12
N ASN A 82 -8.80 -16.10 5.62
CA ASN A 82 -7.93 -16.03 6.79
C ASN A 82 -6.57 -15.35 6.50
N ILE A 83 -6.23 -15.11 5.24
CA ILE A 83 -5.01 -14.38 4.87
C ILE A 83 -5.40 -12.92 4.58
N PRO A 84 -4.96 -11.97 5.41
CA PRO A 84 -5.27 -10.55 5.19
C PRO A 84 -4.56 -10.02 3.95
N ILE A 85 -5.23 -9.10 3.24
CA ILE A 85 -4.64 -8.35 2.11
C ILE A 85 -4.48 -6.91 2.53
N ILE A 86 -3.28 -6.37 2.30
CA ILE A 86 -2.93 -4.97 2.43
C ILE A 86 -3.02 -4.34 1.04
N LEU A 87 -3.73 -3.24 0.90
CA LEU A 87 -3.78 -2.47 -0.34
C LEU A 87 -2.96 -1.19 -0.22
N TYR A 88 -2.00 -1.01 -1.12
CA TYR A 88 -1.32 0.25 -1.33
C TYR A 88 -1.80 0.90 -2.63
N SER A 89 -2.36 2.10 -2.54
CA SER A 89 -2.74 2.90 -3.70
C SER A 89 -2.30 4.34 -3.49
N ARG A 90 -1.48 4.87 -4.40
CA ARG A 90 -0.94 6.22 -4.31
C ARG A 90 -1.93 7.22 -4.91
N GLY A 91 -2.07 8.37 -4.24
CA GLY A 91 -2.82 9.51 -4.75
C GLY A 91 -4.33 9.33 -4.76
N GLN A 92 -4.82 8.18 -4.35
CA GLN A 92 -6.26 7.90 -4.24
C GLN A 92 -6.73 8.15 -2.82
N LYS A 93 -7.86 8.81 -2.70
CA LYS A 93 -8.61 8.86 -1.44
C LYS A 93 -9.27 7.51 -1.19
N VAL A 94 -8.45 6.52 -0.86
CA VAL A 94 -8.87 5.11 -0.68
C VAL A 94 -10.09 5.01 0.22
N ILE A 95 -10.20 5.90 1.20
CA ILE A 95 -11.32 5.96 2.15
C ILE A 95 -12.65 6.22 1.49
N ASP A 96 -12.69 6.98 0.41
CA ASP A 96 -13.93 7.27 -0.30
C ASP A 96 -14.55 5.99 -0.90
N PHE A 97 -13.73 4.92 -1.06
CA PHE A 97 -14.13 3.65 -1.63
C PHE A 97 -14.10 2.47 -0.65
N LEU A 98 -13.86 2.71 0.65
CA LEU A 98 -13.80 1.64 1.68
C LEU A 98 -15.08 0.81 1.78
N GLN A 99 -16.23 1.44 1.57
CA GLN A 99 -17.52 0.77 1.57
C GLN A 99 -17.67 -0.24 0.41
N ASP A 100 -16.89 -0.03 -0.67
CA ASP A 100 -16.96 -0.85 -1.88
C ASP A 100 -15.92 -1.98 -1.88
N SER A 101 -15.20 -2.18 -0.76
CA SER A 101 -14.16 -3.20 -0.61
C SER A 101 -14.22 -3.96 0.70
N ASP A 102 -13.93 -5.27 0.63
CA ASP A 102 -13.70 -6.13 1.79
C ASP A 102 -12.27 -6.03 2.35
N ILE A 103 -11.39 -5.27 1.70
CA ILE A 103 -10.04 -5.00 2.21
C ILE A 103 -10.14 -3.99 3.35
N LYS A 104 -9.51 -4.32 4.48
CA LYS A 104 -9.54 -3.50 5.70
C LYS A 104 -8.15 -3.04 6.16
N ILE A 105 -7.10 -3.32 5.39
CA ILE A 105 -5.73 -2.91 5.69
C ILE A 105 -5.21 -2.06 4.53
N PHE A 106 -4.87 -0.81 4.81
CA PHE A 106 -4.42 0.13 3.80
C PHE A 106 -3.04 0.69 4.14
N ASN A 107 -2.13 0.63 3.18
CA ASN A 107 -0.83 1.30 3.25
C ASN A 107 -0.93 2.67 2.60
N PHE A 108 -0.61 3.70 3.36
CA PHE A 108 -0.67 5.10 2.92
C PHE A 108 0.70 5.60 2.50
N ASP A 109 0.74 6.48 1.50
CA ASP A 109 1.96 7.19 1.15
C ASP A 109 2.31 8.28 2.18
N SER A 110 3.53 8.81 2.11
CA SER A 110 4.06 9.76 3.10
C SER A 110 3.40 11.14 3.08
N SER A 111 2.54 11.45 2.12
CA SER A 111 1.80 12.71 2.06
C SER A 111 0.56 12.71 2.96
N GLU A 112 0.08 11.52 3.35
CA GLU A 112 -1.13 11.39 4.16
C GLU A 112 -0.87 11.57 5.66
N LYS A 113 -1.85 12.11 6.36
CA LYS A 113 -1.86 12.20 7.83
C LYS A 113 -2.65 11.03 8.41
N LEU A 114 -1.94 10.00 8.91
CA LEU A 114 -2.54 8.75 9.39
C LEU A 114 -3.54 8.93 10.52
N GLU A 115 -3.41 10.02 11.29
CA GLU A 115 -4.30 10.34 12.39
C GLU A 115 -5.76 10.49 11.97
N LYS A 116 -6.00 10.83 10.71
CA LYS A 116 -7.35 10.93 10.16
C LYS A 116 -8.05 9.56 10.07
N TYR A 117 -7.28 8.49 10.05
CA TYR A 117 -7.74 7.15 9.69
C TYR A 117 -7.67 6.16 10.85
N ILE A 118 -6.90 6.46 11.89
CA ILE A 118 -6.61 5.53 12.99
C ILE A 118 -7.84 5.16 13.84
N ASP A 119 -8.87 5.97 13.82
CA ASP A 119 -10.12 5.71 14.55
C ASP A 119 -11.23 5.11 13.65
N LEU A 120 -10.93 4.88 12.37
CA LEU A 120 -11.83 4.19 11.45
C LEU A 120 -11.73 2.65 11.64
N PRO A 121 -12.75 1.88 11.19
CA PRO A 121 -12.76 0.42 11.31
C PRO A 121 -11.85 -0.24 10.25
N LEU A 122 -10.58 0.17 10.22
CA LEU A 122 -9.56 -0.33 9.31
C LEU A 122 -8.20 -0.40 10.03
N THR A 123 -7.28 -1.16 9.47
CA THR A 123 -5.87 -1.15 9.88
C THR A 123 -5.08 -0.22 8.95
N VAL A 124 -4.34 0.68 9.57
CA VAL A 124 -3.50 1.67 8.89
C VAL A 124 -2.06 1.17 8.84
N GLN A 125 -1.48 1.10 7.66
CA GLN A 125 -0.06 0.82 7.48
C GLN A 125 0.65 2.05 6.90
N GLY A 126 1.88 2.28 7.32
CA GLY A 126 2.74 3.35 6.77
C GLY A 126 3.16 4.33 7.84
N ASN A 127 3.53 5.51 7.47
CA ASN A 127 3.77 6.05 6.12
C ASN A 127 5.04 6.91 6.15
N LEU A 128 6.09 6.34 6.74
CA LEU A 128 7.36 7.04 6.87
C LEU A 128 7.93 7.41 5.50
N ASP A 129 8.43 8.63 5.36
CA ASP A 129 9.25 9.01 4.22
C ASP A 129 10.62 8.31 4.33
N PRO A 130 11.05 7.51 3.35
CA PRO A 130 12.34 6.83 3.36
C PRO A 130 13.53 7.76 3.61
N LYS A 131 13.44 9.01 3.22
CA LYS A 131 14.48 10.03 3.43
C LYS A 131 14.79 10.29 4.91
N VAL A 132 13.91 9.92 5.84
CA VAL A 132 14.15 10.10 7.27
C VAL A 132 15.36 9.30 7.73
N PHE A 133 15.67 8.15 7.10
CA PHE A 133 16.78 7.28 7.49
C PHE A 133 18.16 7.84 7.20
N ASN A 134 18.26 8.94 6.45
CA ASN A 134 19.51 9.68 6.24
C ASN A 134 19.75 10.76 7.31
N LYS A 135 18.90 10.82 8.35
CA LYS A 135 19.09 11.73 9.50
C LYS A 135 20.02 11.12 10.54
N SER A 136 20.45 11.96 11.50
CA SER A 136 21.26 11.50 12.63
C SER A 136 20.50 10.52 13.53
N ASP A 137 21.25 9.63 14.21
CA ASP A 137 20.69 8.61 15.12
C ASP A 137 19.76 9.23 16.18
N GLN A 138 20.13 10.36 16.75
CA GLN A 138 19.27 11.06 17.72
C GLN A 138 17.89 11.41 17.15
N LYS A 139 17.82 11.83 15.88
CA LYS A 139 16.55 12.14 15.22
C LYS A 139 15.75 10.88 14.89
N LEU A 140 16.43 9.77 14.58
CA LEU A 140 15.80 8.49 14.32
C LEU A 140 15.23 7.86 15.60
N ILE A 141 15.95 7.96 16.70
CA ILE A 141 15.50 7.56 18.04
C ILE A 141 14.24 8.34 18.41
N SER A 142 14.29 9.68 18.33
CA SER A 142 13.14 10.54 18.65
C SER A 142 11.93 10.21 17.75
N LEU A 143 12.14 9.93 16.47
CA LEU A 143 11.08 9.53 15.55
C LEU A 143 10.43 8.18 15.95
N ALA A 144 11.23 7.21 16.40
CA ALA A 144 10.73 5.94 16.88
C ALA A 144 9.90 6.10 18.16
N GLU A 145 10.35 6.97 19.08
CA GLU A 145 9.62 7.32 20.29
C GLU A 145 8.28 8.00 19.97
N ASP A 146 8.26 8.96 19.06
CA ASP A 146 7.04 9.66 18.64
C ASP A 146 6.02 8.69 18.05
N ILE A 147 6.46 7.77 17.19
CA ILE A 147 5.60 6.76 16.58
C ILE A 147 5.06 5.80 17.65
N TYR A 148 5.93 5.33 18.54
CA TYR A 148 5.53 4.45 19.63
C TYR A 148 4.49 5.10 20.53
N LEU A 149 4.74 6.33 21.01
CA LEU A 149 3.80 7.07 21.85
C LEU A 149 2.44 7.27 21.16
N LYS A 150 2.45 7.51 19.86
CA LYS A 150 1.26 7.81 19.08
C LYS A 150 0.40 6.58 18.80
N PHE A 151 1.03 5.45 18.51
CA PHE A 151 0.36 4.28 17.98
C PHE A 151 0.42 3.01 18.83
N SER A 152 1.28 2.93 19.86
CA SER A 152 1.44 1.71 20.67
C SER A 152 0.18 1.23 21.38
N LYS A 153 -0.77 2.13 21.66
CA LYS A 153 -2.07 1.80 22.26
C LYS A 153 -3.16 1.48 21.24
N LYS A 154 -2.83 1.53 19.93
CA LYS A 154 -3.74 1.27 18.84
C LYS A 154 -3.47 -0.12 18.27
N ASN A 155 -4.49 -0.97 18.19
CA ASN A 155 -4.36 -2.35 17.69
C ASN A 155 -4.48 -2.44 16.16
N ASN A 156 -4.56 -1.31 15.49
CA ASN A 156 -4.83 -1.20 14.06
C ASN A 156 -3.78 -0.37 13.32
N TYR A 157 -2.53 -0.40 13.79
CA TYR A 157 -1.41 0.27 13.13
C TYR A 157 -0.26 -0.69 12.82
N ILE A 158 0.27 -0.60 11.61
CA ILE A 158 1.47 -1.30 11.16
C ILE A 158 2.51 -0.25 10.75
N CYS A 159 3.65 -0.20 11.45
CA CYS A 159 4.74 0.69 11.12
C CYS A 159 5.39 0.26 9.79
N ASN A 160 5.35 1.11 8.80
CA ASN A 160 5.94 0.88 7.48
C ASN A 160 6.30 2.22 6.80
N LEU A 161 6.87 2.12 5.61
CA LEU A 161 7.17 3.26 4.75
C LEU A 161 5.94 3.66 3.92
N GLY A 162 5.90 4.91 3.51
CA GLY A 162 4.93 5.42 2.52
C GLY A 162 5.38 5.20 1.08
N SER A 163 6.60 4.74 0.87
CA SER A 163 7.16 4.36 -0.45
C SER A 163 8.39 3.45 -0.26
N GLY A 164 8.92 2.90 -1.34
CA GLY A 164 10.16 2.08 -1.29
C GLY A 164 11.38 2.88 -0.83
N LEU A 165 12.35 2.18 -0.23
CA LEU A 165 13.67 2.75 0.04
C LEU A 165 14.34 3.17 -1.27
N THR A 166 15.12 4.23 -1.21
CA THR A 166 15.90 4.73 -2.35
C THR A 166 17.35 4.22 -2.27
N PRO A 167 18.09 4.17 -3.39
CA PRO A 167 19.48 3.68 -3.41
C PRO A 167 20.43 4.44 -2.48
N ASP A 168 20.10 5.68 -2.13
CA ASP A 168 20.86 6.54 -1.24
C ASP A 168 20.41 6.44 0.24
N THR A 169 19.47 5.56 0.56
CA THR A 169 19.03 5.35 1.94
C THR A 169 20.15 4.72 2.77
N ASN A 170 20.44 5.31 3.94
CA ASN A 170 21.43 4.78 4.87
C ASN A 170 20.90 3.52 5.59
N PRO A 171 21.48 2.31 5.35
CA PRO A 171 21.04 1.09 6.01
C PRO A 171 21.23 1.11 7.53
N GLU A 172 22.26 1.80 8.04
CA GLU A 172 22.52 1.93 9.48
C GLU A 172 21.41 2.74 10.14
N GLY A 173 20.92 3.80 9.47
CA GLY A 173 19.80 4.58 9.96
C GLY A 173 18.50 3.76 10.07
N VAL A 174 18.25 2.85 9.12
CA VAL A 174 17.14 1.90 9.21
C VAL A 174 17.33 1.00 10.43
N GLY A 175 18.55 0.49 10.64
CA GLY A 175 18.91 -0.34 11.81
C GLY A 175 18.68 0.41 13.13
N THR A 176 19.16 1.63 13.27
CA THR A 176 18.97 2.49 14.45
C THR A 176 17.49 2.64 14.79
N PHE A 177 16.67 3.03 13.81
CA PHE A 177 15.24 3.21 13.99
C PHE A 177 14.53 1.92 14.43
N LEU A 178 14.74 0.82 13.71
CA LEU A 178 14.08 -0.45 13.99
C LEU A 178 14.47 -1.04 15.35
N ASN A 179 15.74 -0.98 15.71
CA ASN A 179 16.22 -1.49 16.99
C ASN A 179 15.64 -0.72 18.16
N HIS A 180 15.55 0.61 18.03
CA HIS A 180 14.95 1.42 19.08
C HIS A 180 13.43 1.19 19.20
N LEU A 181 12.72 1.07 18.08
CA LEU A 181 11.29 0.76 18.09
C LEU A 181 11.01 -0.62 18.71
N ARG A 182 11.83 -1.64 18.43
CA ARG A 182 11.75 -2.97 19.06
C ARG A 182 12.00 -2.89 20.55
N PHE A 183 13.01 -2.14 20.97
CA PHE A 183 13.30 -1.91 22.39
C PHE A 183 12.08 -1.32 23.13
N LEU A 184 11.45 -0.30 22.58
CA LEU A 184 10.24 0.31 23.15
C LEU A 184 9.07 -0.68 23.27
N ASN A 185 8.89 -1.55 22.28
CA ASN A 185 7.83 -2.58 22.29
C ASN A 185 8.11 -3.75 23.24
N SER A 186 9.32 -3.87 23.78
CA SER A 186 9.69 -4.91 24.73
C SER A 186 9.55 -4.49 26.21
N GLN A 187 9.21 -3.23 26.46
CA GLN A 187 8.98 -2.68 27.81
C GLN A 187 7.54 -2.88 28.24
#